data_ebd10db06729ccf9427ea5fd7b0a3a53
#
_entry.id   ebd10db06729ccf9427ea5fd7b0a3a53
#
_cell.length_a   1.000
_cell.length_b   1.000
_cell.length_c   1.000
_cell.angle_alpha   90.00
_cell.angle_beta   90.00
_cell.angle_gamma   90.00
#
_symmetry.space_group_name_H-M   'P 1'
#
loop_
_entity.id
_entity.type
_entity.pdbx_description
1 polymer ?
#
loop_
_entity_poly.entity_id
_entity_poly.type
_entity_poly.pdbx_seq_one_letter_code
_entity_poly.pdbx_strand_id
1 'polypeptide(L)'
;MAGQTLFESPALWDPAAPALHSFLMPSSVNAANLLTLLRLALVPFVILAVLDGRHTLALALFAGAAFTDVLDGAVARRFSLVTPAGAWLDPVADKCLLSGVFLALAAAGTVPWWLVGIIFGRDFYILAGAATVMLLTPVREFPPSIWGKVSTFVQIVTVVVWMAGNSSAMLWPCAAFTIWSGIHYTWRTLQVWRHPALPRTH
;
A
#
# COMPACT_ATOMS: atom_id res chain seq x y z
N MET A 1 3.96 30.09 66.81
CA MET A 1 4.81 30.40 65.63
C MET A 1 4.32 29.57 64.47
N ALA A 2 3.82 30.23 63.47
CA ALA A 2 3.08 29.68 62.39
C ALA A 2 3.98 29.04 61.33
N GLY A 3 3.75 27.78 60.98
CA GLY A 3 4.32 27.14 59.80
C GLY A 3 3.24 27.04 58.72
N GLN A 4 3.36 27.84 57.68
CA GLN A 4 2.49 27.80 56.52
C GLN A 4 2.88 26.59 55.65
N THR A 5 2.03 25.61 55.54
CA THR A 5 2.06 24.57 54.53
C THR A 5 1.43 25.11 53.26
N LEU A 6 2.26 25.45 52.31
CA LEU A 6 1.83 25.76 50.93
C LEU A 6 1.26 24.51 50.31
N PHE A 7 -0.01 24.62 49.98
CA PHE A 7 -0.78 23.64 49.18
C PHE A 7 -0.23 23.67 47.77
N GLU A 8 0.65 22.75 47.44
CA GLU A 8 0.96 22.43 46.04
C GLU A 8 -0.23 21.72 45.42
N SER A 9 -0.94 22.41 44.57
CA SER A 9 -1.94 21.81 43.71
C SER A 9 -1.29 20.79 42.78
N PRO A 10 -1.68 19.50 42.78
CA PRO A 10 -1.22 18.60 41.74
C PRO A 10 -1.77 19.09 40.42
N ALA A 11 -0.91 19.51 39.52
CA ALA A 11 -1.24 19.78 38.16
C ALA A 11 -1.95 18.54 37.61
N LEU A 12 -3.22 18.69 37.31
CA LEU A 12 -4.05 17.68 36.66
C LEU A 12 -3.42 17.35 35.32
N TRP A 13 -2.52 16.37 35.32
CA TRP A 13 -2.04 15.74 34.12
C TRP A 13 -3.20 14.92 33.56
N ASP A 14 -3.88 15.47 32.55
CA ASP A 14 -4.94 14.79 31.82
C ASP A 14 -4.32 14.03 30.64
N PRO A 15 -4.15 12.70 30.75
CA PRO A 15 -3.59 11.89 29.67
C PRO A 15 -4.52 11.79 28.45
N ALA A 16 -5.77 12.28 28.53
CA ALA A 16 -6.74 12.26 27.45
C ALA A 16 -6.73 13.55 26.61
N ALA A 17 -6.19 14.65 27.14
CA ALA A 17 -6.21 15.94 26.48
C ALA A 17 -5.47 16.00 25.12
N PRO A 18 -4.31 15.34 24.94
CA PRO A 18 -3.64 15.33 23.64
C PRO A 18 -4.38 14.47 22.61
N ALA A 19 -5.06 13.40 23.03
CA ALA A 19 -5.75 12.49 22.12
C ALA A 19 -7.05 13.10 21.54
N LEU A 20 -7.78 13.88 22.33
CA LEU A 20 -9.01 14.55 21.86
C LEU A 20 -8.69 15.74 20.93
N HIS A 21 -7.64 16.47 21.22
CA HIS A 21 -7.24 17.62 20.42
C HIS A 21 -6.74 17.23 19.01
N SER A 22 -6.11 16.06 18.88
CA SER A 22 -5.67 15.53 17.60
C SER A 22 -6.82 14.92 16.77
N PHE A 23 -7.94 14.56 17.42
CA PHE A 23 -9.11 14.02 16.73
C PHE A 23 -10.06 15.10 16.19
N LEU A 24 -10.03 16.31 16.78
CA LEU A 24 -10.97 17.40 16.47
C LEU A 24 -10.38 18.50 15.56
N MET A 25 -9.12 18.37 15.10
CA MET A 25 -8.56 19.30 14.14
C MET A 25 -8.86 18.86 12.71
N PRO A 26 -9.82 19.48 11.99
CA PRO A 26 -10.11 19.17 10.59
C PRO A 26 -9.06 19.71 9.60
N SER A 27 -7.91 20.16 10.08
CA SER A 27 -6.82 20.69 9.25
C SER A 27 -5.93 19.62 8.59
N SER A 28 -6.28 18.36 8.70
CA SER A 28 -5.53 17.26 8.10
C SER A 28 -6.19 16.62 6.86
N VAL A 29 -6.95 17.39 6.09
CA VAL A 29 -7.00 17.12 4.65
C VAL A 29 -5.66 17.60 4.11
N ASN A 30 -4.62 16.88 4.51
CA ASN A 30 -3.27 17.17 4.06
C ASN A 30 -3.22 16.95 2.56
N ALA A 31 -2.39 17.74 1.87
CA ALA A 31 -2.14 17.62 0.45
C ALA A 31 -1.92 16.14 0.03
N ALA A 32 -1.27 15.33 0.88
CA ALA A 32 -1.09 13.89 0.69
C ALA A 32 -2.43 13.14 0.56
N ASN A 33 -3.39 13.33 1.48
CA ASN A 33 -4.70 12.67 1.39
C ASN A 33 -5.49 13.11 0.14
N LEU A 34 -5.38 14.38 -0.25
CA LEU A 34 -6.02 14.90 -1.47
C LEU A 34 -5.43 14.23 -2.72
N LEU A 35 -4.11 14.04 -2.77
CA LEU A 35 -3.44 13.40 -3.90
C LEU A 35 -3.77 11.91 -3.97
N THR A 36 -3.89 11.20 -2.84
CA THR A 36 -4.37 9.81 -2.78
C THR A 36 -5.81 9.70 -3.30
N LEU A 37 -6.69 10.63 -2.91
CA LEU A 37 -8.06 10.69 -3.42
C LEU A 37 -8.10 11.01 -4.91
N LEU A 38 -7.25 11.91 -5.39
CA LEU A 38 -7.09 12.21 -6.82
C LEU A 38 -6.65 10.97 -7.60
N ARG A 39 -5.68 10.22 -7.07
CA ARG A 39 -5.25 8.93 -7.66
C ARG A 39 -6.40 7.94 -7.74
N LEU A 40 -7.16 7.78 -6.67
CA LEU A 40 -8.33 6.90 -6.66
C LEU A 40 -9.39 7.35 -7.67
N ALA A 41 -9.61 8.66 -7.80
CA ALA A 41 -10.51 9.21 -8.80
C ALA A 41 -10.00 9.02 -10.25
N LEU A 42 -8.67 8.94 -10.46
CA LEU A 42 -8.10 8.66 -11.77
C LEU A 42 -8.25 7.18 -12.20
N VAL A 43 -8.39 6.25 -11.26
CA VAL A 43 -8.54 4.80 -11.57
C VAL A 43 -9.59 4.52 -12.64
N PRO A 44 -10.85 4.99 -12.53
CA PRO A 44 -11.86 4.71 -13.54
C PRO A 44 -11.51 5.30 -14.92
N PHE A 45 -10.85 6.44 -14.96
CA PHE A 45 -10.43 7.04 -16.25
C PHE A 45 -9.32 6.24 -16.92
N VAL A 46 -8.37 5.71 -16.16
CA VAL A 46 -7.34 4.81 -16.68
C VAL A 46 -7.99 3.54 -17.23
N ILE A 47 -8.91 2.93 -16.47
CA ILE A 47 -9.64 1.72 -16.87
C ILE A 47 -10.40 1.97 -18.18
N LEU A 48 -11.17 3.04 -18.28
CA LEU A 48 -11.92 3.40 -19.48
C LEU A 48 -10.99 3.64 -20.67
N ALA A 49 -9.87 4.34 -20.48
CA ALA A 49 -8.90 4.57 -21.55
C ALA A 49 -8.27 3.25 -22.06
N VAL A 50 -8.05 2.28 -21.17
CA VAL A 50 -7.58 0.93 -21.55
C VAL A 50 -8.65 0.19 -22.35
N LEU A 51 -9.89 0.19 -21.88
CA LEU A 51 -11.01 -0.50 -22.54
C LEU A 51 -11.33 0.09 -23.92
N ASP A 52 -11.19 1.41 -24.06
CA ASP A 52 -11.33 2.14 -25.32
C ASP A 52 -10.15 1.93 -26.31
N GLY A 53 -9.12 1.18 -25.92
CA GLY A 53 -7.90 0.99 -26.72
C GLY A 53 -7.01 2.21 -26.84
N ARG A 54 -7.22 3.26 -26.03
CA ARG A 54 -6.44 4.51 -26.01
C ARG A 54 -5.18 4.32 -25.17
N HIS A 55 -4.30 3.43 -25.57
CA HIS A 55 -3.14 3.02 -24.77
C HIS A 55 -2.21 4.20 -24.38
N THR A 56 -2.00 5.17 -25.27
CA THR A 56 -1.18 6.36 -24.97
C THR A 56 -1.81 7.23 -23.88
N LEU A 57 -3.14 7.42 -23.92
CA LEU A 57 -3.87 8.15 -22.89
C LEU A 57 -3.85 7.38 -21.55
N ALA A 58 -4.08 6.07 -21.59
CA ALA A 58 -4.03 5.21 -20.41
C ALA A 58 -2.64 5.26 -19.77
N LEU A 59 -1.57 5.20 -20.57
CA LEU A 59 -0.18 5.31 -20.10
C LEU A 59 0.09 6.67 -19.47
N ALA A 60 -0.37 7.77 -20.11
CA ALA A 60 -0.18 9.12 -19.57
C ALA A 60 -0.90 9.32 -18.24
N LEU A 61 -2.15 8.83 -18.11
CA LEU A 61 -2.93 8.90 -16.88
C LEU A 61 -2.30 8.02 -15.78
N PHE A 62 -1.86 6.80 -16.12
CA PHE A 62 -1.19 5.88 -15.19
C PHE A 62 0.15 6.46 -14.70
N ALA A 63 0.98 6.99 -15.63
CA ALA A 63 2.25 7.62 -15.27
C ALA A 63 2.04 8.89 -14.42
N GLY A 64 1.02 9.69 -14.74
CA GLY A 64 0.62 10.86 -13.94
C GLY A 64 0.22 10.46 -12.52
N ALA A 65 -0.61 9.43 -12.37
CA ALA A 65 -1.01 8.90 -11.07
C ALA A 65 0.20 8.36 -10.26
N ALA A 66 1.11 7.63 -10.91
CA ALA A 66 2.34 7.14 -10.27
C ALA A 66 3.31 8.27 -9.90
N PHE A 67 3.41 9.31 -10.73
CA PHE A 67 4.26 10.47 -10.46
C PHE A 67 3.74 11.29 -9.28
N THR A 68 2.42 11.52 -9.21
CA THR A 68 1.81 12.19 -8.05
C THR A 68 2.10 11.43 -6.76
N ASP A 69 2.04 10.09 -6.75
CA ASP A 69 2.38 9.27 -5.60
C ASP A 69 3.82 9.48 -5.10
N VAL A 70 4.79 9.49 -6.02
CA VAL A 70 6.19 9.74 -5.66
C VAL A 70 6.37 11.13 -5.07
N LEU A 71 5.69 12.13 -5.62
CA LEU A 71 5.74 13.51 -5.12
C LEU A 71 5.13 13.62 -3.72
N ASP A 72 3.95 13.04 -3.50
CA ASP A 72 3.27 13.06 -2.21
C ASP A 72 4.11 12.42 -1.12
N GLY A 73 4.60 11.22 -1.40
CA GLY A 73 5.46 10.49 -0.49
C GLY A 73 6.73 11.27 -0.14
N ALA A 74 7.31 12.00 -1.09
CA ALA A 74 8.47 12.86 -0.85
C ALA A 74 8.11 14.09 -0.02
N VAL A 75 7.01 14.76 -0.33
CA VAL A 75 6.50 15.94 0.39
C VAL A 75 6.07 15.56 1.81
N ALA A 76 5.27 14.50 1.97
CA ALA A 76 4.78 14.05 3.27
C ALA A 76 5.94 13.70 4.22
N ARG A 77 6.97 13.00 3.73
CA ARG A 77 8.18 12.68 4.52
C ARG A 77 8.97 13.91 4.89
N ARG A 78 9.12 14.87 3.97
CA ARG A 78 9.91 16.09 4.20
C ARG A 78 9.26 17.04 5.21
N PHE A 79 7.93 17.09 5.25
CA PHE A 79 7.19 18.00 6.11
C PHE A 79 6.52 17.32 7.31
N SER A 80 6.79 16.03 7.55
CA SER A 80 6.20 15.23 8.66
C SER A 80 4.65 15.29 8.70
N LEU A 81 4.02 15.37 7.53
CA LEU A 81 2.57 15.49 7.35
C LEU A 81 1.88 14.12 7.19
N VAL A 82 2.49 13.07 7.69
CA VAL A 82 1.93 11.70 7.59
C VAL A 82 0.74 11.57 8.53
N THR A 83 -0.44 11.34 7.97
CA THR A 83 -1.64 11.04 8.76
C THR A 83 -1.86 9.52 8.86
N PRO A 84 -2.41 9.02 9.99
CA PRO A 84 -2.75 7.61 10.11
C PRO A 84 -3.71 7.12 9.01
N ALA A 85 -4.67 7.97 8.60
CA ALA A 85 -5.61 7.65 7.53
C ALA A 85 -4.91 7.55 6.16
N GLY A 86 -4.01 8.49 5.82
CA GLY A 86 -3.23 8.45 4.58
C GLY A 86 -2.36 7.21 4.48
N ALA A 87 -1.69 6.84 5.57
CA ALA A 87 -0.83 5.65 5.62
C ALA A 87 -1.58 4.35 5.26
N TRP A 88 -2.90 4.29 5.47
CA TRP A 88 -3.74 3.15 5.05
C TRP A 88 -4.33 3.33 3.66
N LEU A 89 -4.70 4.57 3.28
CA LEU A 89 -5.29 4.85 1.98
C LEU A 89 -4.30 4.67 0.83
N ASP A 90 -3.03 5.05 1.00
CA ASP A 90 -2.00 5.00 -0.04
C ASP A 90 -1.81 3.57 -0.60
N PRO A 91 -1.53 2.53 0.23
CA PRO A 91 -1.41 1.17 -0.28
C PRO A 91 -2.68 0.64 -0.94
N VAL A 92 -3.86 1.09 -0.48
CA VAL A 92 -5.15 0.69 -1.07
C VAL A 92 -5.32 1.33 -2.44
N ALA A 93 -5.04 2.63 -2.58
CA ALA A 93 -5.16 3.34 -3.85
C ALA A 93 -4.21 2.78 -4.91
N ASP A 94 -2.96 2.46 -4.53
CA ASP A 94 -1.97 1.84 -5.42
C ASP A 94 -2.42 0.46 -5.89
N LYS A 95 -2.94 -0.34 -4.97
CA LYS A 95 -3.50 -1.65 -5.33
C LYS A 95 -4.71 -1.54 -6.23
N CYS A 96 -5.63 -0.61 -5.96
CA CYS A 96 -6.79 -0.36 -6.80
C CYS A 96 -6.39 0.05 -8.22
N LEU A 97 -5.41 0.95 -8.36
CA LEU A 97 -4.91 1.40 -9.64
C LEU A 97 -4.30 0.23 -10.43
N LEU A 98 -3.33 -0.47 -9.85
CA LEU A 98 -2.61 -1.54 -10.53
C LEU A 98 -3.51 -2.72 -10.87
N SER A 99 -4.34 -3.14 -9.90
CA SER A 99 -5.31 -4.22 -10.08
C SER A 99 -6.37 -3.88 -11.11
N GLY A 100 -6.90 -2.66 -11.07
CA GLY A 100 -7.89 -2.17 -12.04
C GLY A 100 -7.35 -2.17 -13.46
N VAL A 101 -6.09 -1.75 -13.65
CA VAL A 101 -5.44 -1.78 -14.96
C VAL A 101 -5.24 -3.21 -15.46
N PHE A 102 -4.78 -4.16 -14.64
CA PHE A 102 -4.65 -5.56 -15.07
C PHE A 102 -6.00 -6.17 -15.42
N LEU A 103 -7.06 -5.88 -14.67
CA LEU A 103 -8.42 -6.32 -15.00
C LEU A 103 -8.91 -5.72 -16.32
N ALA A 104 -8.68 -4.42 -16.56
CA ALA A 104 -9.06 -3.77 -17.80
C ALA A 104 -8.31 -4.33 -19.01
N LEU A 105 -7.00 -4.58 -18.88
CA LEU A 105 -6.18 -5.19 -19.92
C LEU A 105 -6.65 -6.63 -20.24
N ALA A 106 -7.03 -7.39 -19.22
CA ALA A 106 -7.57 -8.73 -19.41
C ALA A 106 -8.97 -8.70 -20.05
N ALA A 107 -9.83 -7.78 -19.63
CA ALA A 107 -11.16 -7.58 -20.23
C ALA A 107 -11.06 -7.12 -21.68
N ALA A 108 -10.07 -6.30 -22.03
CA ALA A 108 -9.75 -5.92 -23.41
C ALA A 108 -9.11 -7.06 -24.22
N GLY A 109 -8.90 -8.25 -23.62
CA GLY A 109 -8.29 -9.41 -24.29
C GLY A 109 -6.80 -9.29 -24.58
N THR A 110 -6.14 -8.28 -24.04
CA THR A 110 -4.72 -7.99 -24.29
C THR A 110 -3.78 -8.73 -23.35
N VAL A 111 -4.20 -8.96 -22.10
CA VAL A 111 -3.47 -9.75 -21.10
C VAL A 111 -4.27 -11.01 -20.77
N PRO A 112 -3.63 -12.19 -20.68
CA PRO A 112 -4.35 -13.43 -20.38
C PRO A 112 -4.84 -13.45 -18.91
N TRP A 113 -6.06 -13.95 -18.71
CA TRP A 113 -6.69 -14.06 -17.39
C TRP A 113 -5.90 -14.88 -16.37
N TRP A 114 -5.09 -15.85 -16.83
CA TRP A 114 -4.25 -16.64 -15.92
C TRP A 114 -3.24 -15.77 -15.19
N LEU A 115 -2.67 -14.72 -15.84
CA LEU A 115 -1.73 -13.81 -15.20
C LEU A 115 -2.44 -12.96 -14.12
N VAL A 116 -3.64 -12.48 -14.42
CA VAL A 116 -4.48 -11.76 -13.44
C VAL A 116 -4.76 -12.66 -12.25
N GLY A 117 -5.12 -13.94 -12.49
CA GLY A 117 -5.34 -14.92 -11.44
C GLY A 117 -4.12 -15.15 -10.54
N ILE A 118 -2.91 -15.19 -11.10
CA ILE A 118 -1.66 -15.32 -10.35
C ILE A 118 -1.42 -14.07 -9.48
N ILE A 119 -1.61 -12.86 -10.03
CA ILE A 119 -1.40 -11.61 -9.31
C ILE A 119 -2.37 -11.49 -8.14
N PHE A 120 -3.66 -11.62 -8.40
CA PHE A 120 -4.69 -11.52 -7.36
C PHE A 120 -4.62 -12.66 -6.35
N GLY A 121 -4.37 -13.88 -6.82
CA GLY A 121 -4.21 -15.06 -5.96
C GLY A 121 -3.05 -14.87 -4.97
N ARG A 122 -1.92 -14.36 -5.45
CA ARG A 122 -0.77 -14.01 -4.59
C ARG A 122 -1.10 -12.91 -3.58
N ASP A 123 -1.77 -11.83 -4.02
CA ASP A 123 -2.11 -10.72 -3.14
C ASP A 123 -3.10 -11.16 -2.05
N PHE A 124 -4.12 -11.91 -2.42
CA PHE A 124 -5.06 -12.50 -1.47
C PHE A 124 -4.38 -13.48 -0.52
N TYR A 125 -3.49 -14.33 -1.03
CA TYR A 125 -2.73 -15.28 -0.23
C TYR A 125 -1.86 -14.59 0.83
N ILE A 126 -1.16 -13.53 0.47
CA ILE A 126 -0.34 -12.75 1.42
C ILE A 126 -1.23 -12.09 2.47
N LEU A 127 -2.35 -11.48 2.05
CA LEU A 127 -3.27 -10.82 2.96
C LEU A 127 -3.90 -11.82 3.95
N ALA A 128 -4.39 -12.95 3.45
CA ALA A 128 -4.96 -14.02 4.28
C ALA A 128 -3.92 -14.60 5.24
N GLY A 129 -2.70 -14.85 4.76
CA GLY A 129 -1.61 -15.34 5.59
C GLY A 129 -1.21 -14.35 6.69
N ALA A 130 -1.10 -13.06 6.36
CA ALA A 130 -0.82 -12.01 7.34
C ALA A 130 -1.94 -11.92 8.39
N ALA A 131 -3.20 -11.92 7.96
CA ALA A 131 -4.35 -11.90 8.85
C ALA A 131 -4.37 -13.12 9.79
N THR A 132 -4.10 -14.33 9.26
CA THR A 132 -4.03 -15.57 10.05
C THR A 132 -2.96 -15.48 11.13
N VAL A 133 -1.76 -15.00 10.77
CA VAL A 133 -0.67 -14.87 11.77
C VAL A 133 -1.01 -13.82 12.82
N MET A 134 -1.58 -12.67 12.43
CA MET A 134 -1.98 -11.62 13.38
C MET A 134 -3.09 -12.09 14.34
N LEU A 135 -3.97 -12.99 13.90
CA LEU A 135 -5.05 -13.54 14.74
C LEU A 135 -4.55 -14.65 15.67
N LEU A 136 -3.60 -15.48 15.22
CA LEU A 136 -3.16 -16.67 15.94
C LEU A 136 -1.86 -16.47 16.76
N THR A 137 -1.13 -15.35 16.54
CA THR A 137 0.12 -15.07 17.23
C THR A 137 0.15 -13.66 17.80
N PRO A 138 0.96 -13.38 18.82
CA PRO A 138 1.15 -12.02 19.35
C PRO A 138 1.98 -11.12 18.42
N VAL A 139 2.46 -11.64 17.29
CA VAL A 139 3.27 -10.88 16.32
C VAL A 139 2.39 -9.87 15.59
N ARG A 140 2.61 -8.58 15.85
CA ARG A 140 1.84 -7.47 15.29
C ARG A 140 2.50 -6.78 14.11
N GLU A 141 3.79 -7.05 13.85
CA GLU A 141 4.56 -6.38 12.81
C GLU A 141 5.18 -7.40 11.85
N PHE A 142 4.77 -7.33 10.58
CA PHE A 142 5.41 -8.03 9.47
C PHE A 142 6.18 -7.02 8.62
N PRO A 143 7.53 -6.98 8.71
CA PRO A 143 8.29 -6.09 7.84
C PRO A 143 8.08 -6.51 6.38
N PRO A 144 7.84 -5.54 5.48
CA PRO A 144 7.60 -5.80 4.07
C PRO A 144 8.76 -6.57 3.45
N SER A 145 8.46 -7.60 2.66
CA SER A 145 9.46 -8.39 1.95
C SER A 145 10.02 -7.59 0.76
N ILE A 146 11.34 -7.61 0.60
CA ILE A 146 12.00 -7.02 -0.59
C ILE A 146 11.44 -7.64 -1.88
N TRP A 147 11.21 -8.95 -1.89
CA TRP A 147 10.63 -9.67 -3.03
C TRP A 147 9.20 -9.23 -3.36
N GLY A 148 8.42 -8.82 -2.34
CA GLY A 148 7.11 -8.22 -2.56
C GLY A 148 7.21 -6.89 -3.31
N LYS A 149 8.18 -6.04 -2.97
CA LYS A 149 8.43 -4.77 -3.65
C LYS A 149 8.91 -4.99 -5.09
N VAL A 150 9.83 -5.95 -5.29
CA VAL A 150 10.34 -6.31 -6.62
C VAL A 150 9.19 -6.83 -7.50
N SER A 151 8.33 -7.71 -6.99
CA SER A 151 7.17 -8.21 -7.73
C SER A 151 6.23 -7.08 -8.15
N THR A 152 5.90 -6.14 -7.26
CA THR A 152 5.06 -4.99 -7.60
C THR A 152 5.74 -4.09 -8.65
N PHE A 153 7.04 -3.87 -8.53
CA PHE A 153 7.81 -3.11 -9.52
C PHE A 153 7.75 -3.77 -10.90
N VAL A 154 7.96 -5.09 -10.98
CA VAL A 154 7.86 -5.84 -12.26
C VAL A 154 6.45 -5.77 -12.83
N GLN A 155 5.41 -5.80 -11.99
CA GLN A 155 4.03 -5.61 -12.43
C GLN A 155 3.81 -4.22 -13.04
N ILE A 156 4.33 -3.15 -12.42
CA ILE A 156 4.26 -1.79 -12.96
C ILE A 156 4.98 -1.71 -14.31
N VAL A 157 6.19 -2.23 -14.40
CA VAL A 157 6.96 -2.27 -15.66
C VAL A 157 6.19 -3.04 -16.73
N THR A 158 5.55 -4.16 -16.38
CA THR A 158 4.74 -4.96 -17.31
C THR A 158 3.57 -4.14 -17.87
N VAL A 159 2.84 -3.41 -17.02
CA VAL A 159 1.75 -2.53 -17.45
C VAL A 159 2.25 -1.43 -18.39
N VAL A 160 3.36 -0.77 -18.03
CA VAL A 160 3.95 0.31 -18.83
C VAL A 160 4.40 -0.20 -20.20
N VAL A 161 5.15 -1.31 -20.24
CA VAL A 161 5.62 -1.92 -21.49
C VAL A 161 4.45 -2.37 -22.36
N TRP A 162 3.41 -2.94 -21.74
CA TRP A 162 2.22 -3.36 -22.46
C TRP A 162 1.48 -2.18 -23.10
N MET A 163 1.27 -1.11 -22.36
CA MET A 163 0.61 0.10 -22.88
C MET A 163 1.46 0.82 -23.94
N ALA A 164 2.80 0.74 -23.84
CA ALA A 164 3.70 1.40 -24.77
C ALA A 164 3.87 0.65 -26.10
N GLY A 165 3.75 -0.67 -26.12
CA GLY A 165 4.08 -1.43 -27.34
C GLY A 165 3.46 -2.82 -27.44
N ASN A 166 2.55 -3.18 -26.56
CA ASN A 166 1.86 -4.48 -26.54
C ASN A 166 2.81 -5.70 -26.59
N SER A 167 3.86 -5.67 -25.78
CA SER A 167 4.86 -6.74 -25.75
C SER A 167 4.49 -7.87 -24.80
N SER A 168 4.20 -9.05 -25.31
CA SER A 168 3.96 -10.27 -24.52
C SER A 168 5.23 -10.77 -23.77
N ALA A 169 6.39 -10.24 -24.08
CA ALA A 169 7.66 -10.67 -23.47
C ALA A 169 7.69 -10.48 -21.95
N MET A 170 6.96 -9.47 -21.42
CA MET A 170 6.93 -9.18 -19.98
C MET A 170 5.95 -10.05 -19.18
N LEU A 171 5.08 -10.82 -19.81
CA LEU A 171 4.10 -11.67 -19.11
C LEU A 171 4.79 -12.75 -18.27
N TRP A 172 5.79 -13.43 -18.82
CA TRP A 172 6.51 -14.50 -18.14
C TRP A 172 7.36 -13.99 -16.95
N PRO A 173 8.18 -12.94 -17.11
CA PRO A 173 8.85 -12.32 -15.96
C PRO A 173 7.86 -11.88 -14.87
N CYS A 174 6.76 -11.25 -15.24
CA CYS A 174 5.74 -10.82 -14.28
C CYS A 174 5.18 -12.00 -13.48
N ALA A 175 4.80 -13.09 -14.16
CA ALA A 175 4.30 -14.30 -13.51
C ALA A 175 5.36 -14.92 -12.60
N ALA A 176 6.60 -15.08 -13.10
CA ALA A 176 7.70 -15.69 -12.36
C ALA A 176 8.02 -14.93 -11.06
N PHE A 177 8.18 -13.60 -11.12
CA PHE A 177 8.44 -12.79 -9.93
C PHE A 177 7.26 -12.76 -8.96
N THR A 178 6.02 -12.79 -9.47
CA THR A 178 4.82 -12.85 -8.63
C THR A 178 4.75 -14.17 -7.88
N ILE A 179 4.96 -15.30 -8.54
CA ILE A 179 4.99 -16.63 -7.92
C ILE A 179 6.14 -16.74 -6.92
N TRP A 180 7.34 -16.30 -7.32
CA TRP A 180 8.50 -16.30 -6.44
C TRP A 180 8.27 -15.52 -5.15
N SER A 181 7.67 -14.34 -5.27
CA SER A 181 7.30 -13.51 -4.12
C SER A 181 6.32 -14.24 -3.17
N GLY A 182 5.37 -14.99 -3.71
CA GLY A 182 4.45 -15.82 -2.94
C GLY A 182 5.16 -16.95 -2.20
N ILE A 183 6.03 -17.70 -2.88
CA ILE A 183 6.83 -18.79 -2.29
C ILE A 183 7.73 -18.26 -1.17
N HIS A 184 8.42 -17.15 -1.41
CA HIS A 184 9.29 -16.54 -0.41
C HIS A 184 8.51 -16.08 0.83
N TYR A 185 7.29 -15.55 0.64
CA TYR A 185 6.42 -15.18 1.75
C TYR A 185 6.01 -16.40 2.58
N THR A 186 5.65 -17.51 1.93
CA THR A 186 5.34 -18.79 2.60
C THR A 186 6.50 -19.27 3.46
N TRP A 187 7.70 -19.29 2.86
CA TRP A 187 8.88 -19.75 3.60
C TRP A 187 9.16 -18.87 4.82
N ARG A 188 9.06 -17.56 4.69
CA ARG A 188 9.24 -16.63 5.80
C ARG A 188 8.19 -16.81 6.90
N THR A 189 6.94 -17.00 6.52
CA THR A 189 5.83 -17.25 7.46
C THR A 189 6.05 -18.55 8.22
N LEU A 190 6.47 -19.61 7.54
CA LEU A 190 6.81 -20.89 8.17
C LEU A 190 8.00 -20.77 9.13
N GLN A 191 9.00 -19.94 8.85
CA GLN A 191 10.11 -19.69 9.78
C GLN A 191 9.64 -19.01 11.07
N VAL A 192 8.73 -18.03 10.96
CA VAL A 192 8.13 -17.37 12.15
C VAL A 192 7.36 -18.37 13.00
N TRP A 193 6.66 -19.32 12.38
CA TRP A 193 5.95 -20.38 13.10
C TRP A 193 6.87 -21.40 13.79
N ARG A 194 8.00 -21.72 13.15
CA ARG A 194 8.98 -22.69 13.69
C ARG A 194 9.84 -22.12 14.81
N HIS A 195 10.04 -20.82 14.81
CA HIS A 195 10.83 -20.09 15.79
C HIS A 195 10.02 -18.91 16.32
N PRO A 196 9.03 -19.15 17.21
CA PRO A 196 8.37 -18.06 17.91
C PRO A 196 9.45 -17.33 18.72
N ALA A 197 9.88 -16.18 18.21
CA ALA A 197 10.90 -15.36 18.86
C ALA A 197 10.41 -15.02 20.25
N LEU A 198 11.19 -15.39 21.26
CA LEU A 198 11.04 -14.91 22.62
C LEU A 198 10.92 -13.38 22.57
N PRO A 199 10.03 -12.75 23.35
CA PRO A 199 9.90 -11.31 23.38
C PRO A 199 11.27 -10.72 23.68
N ARG A 200 11.81 -9.90 22.76
CA ARG A 200 12.99 -9.10 23.06
C ARG A 200 12.55 -8.10 24.12
N THR A 201 12.92 -8.40 25.36
CA THR A 201 12.85 -7.44 26.45
C THR A 201 13.86 -6.33 26.14
N HIS A 202 13.35 -5.17 25.77
CA HIS A 202 14.05 -3.89 25.82
C HIS A 202 13.21 -2.91 26.62
#